data_a3ae04b626fc6fb9883bddaa9c1a6e9a
#
_entry.id   a3ae04b626fc6fb9883bddaa9c1a6e9a
#
_cell.length_a   1.000
_cell.length_b   1.000
_cell.length_c   1.000
_cell.angle_alpha   90.00
_cell.angle_beta   90.00
_cell.angle_gamma   90.00
#
_symmetry.space_group_name_H-M   'P 1'
#
loop_
_entity.id
_entity.type
_entity.pdbx_description
1 polymer ?
#
loop_
_entity_poly.entity_id
_entity_poly.type
_entity_poly.pdbx_seq_one_letter_code
_entity_poly.pdbx_strand_id
1 'polypeptide(L)'
;GGGAKAGGISIVGLIVAFVAWKFFGVDPQQAYQTTKQVTQGVSGAAETRGLENPTPEQQESIDFVGTVLADTEDTWNQVFQQQLNQQYVPPKLVLFNGIVNSGCGTAQAAMGPFYCPIDQKVYIDTAFFKDMRTQMGITGEQNATELSRNDQAGDFALAYVVAHEVGHHIQTILGISSQVQQARQQASEVESNQLSVRQELQADCLAGVWAYHNLERTQFLEQGDVQEAMDAAHKIGDDYLQKRARGQVVPDSFTHGSSAQRVQWFNTGLKSGQVANCDTFNQNI
;
A
#
# COMPACT_ATOMS: atom_id res chain seq x y z
N GLY A 1 -18.83 -38.06 19.86
CA GLY A 1 -18.25 -36.78 20.25
C GLY A 1 -17.82 -36.00 19.01
N GLY A 2 -18.67 -35.12 18.46
CA GLY A 2 -18.36 -34.28 17.33
C GLY A 2 -17.88 -32.93 17.85
N GLY A 3 -16.56 -32.65 17.72
CA GLY A 3 -15.99 -31.34 17.98
C GLY A 3 -16.35 -30.37 16.87
N ALA A 4 -17.17 -29.37 17.15
CA ALA A 4 -17.42 -28.24 16.27
C ALA A 4 -16.10 -27.45 16.12
N LYS A 5 -15.52 -27.44 14.93
CA LYS A 5 -14.43 -26.54 14.58
C LYS A 5 -15.03 -25.13 14.50
N ALA A 6 -14.68 -24.29 15.47
CA ALA A 6 -14.94 -22.86 15.38
C ALA A 6 -14.18 -22.32 14.18
N GLY A 7 -14.90 -21.95 13.12
CA GLY A 7 -14.34 -21.28 11.95
C GLY A 7 -13.84 -19.90 12.39
N GLY A 8 -12.54 -19.72 12.40
CA GLY A 8 -11.92 -18.43 12.70
C GLY A 8 -12.42 -17.38 11.70
N ILE A 9 -12.82 -16.24 12.21
CA ILE A 9 -13.19 -15.07 11.39
C ILE A 9 -11.90 -14.61 10.71
N SER A 10 -11.86 -14.67 9.37
CA SER A 10 -10.72 -14.16 8.62
C SER A 10 -10.62 -12.66 8.82
N ILE A 11 -9.46 -12.20 9.30
CA ILE A 11 -9.16 -10.76 9.46
C ILE A 11 -9.37 -10.02 8.13
N VAL A 12 -9.07 -10.66 7.02
CA VAL A 12 -9.31 -10.14 5.67
C VAL A 12 -10.81 -9.92 5.40
N GLY A 13 -11.67 -10.83 5.83
CA GLY A 13 -13.13 -10.64 5.71
C GLY A 13 -13.66 -9.45 6.52
N LEU A 14 -13.02 -9.13 7.64
CA LEU A 14 -13.37 -7.95 8.45
C LEU A 14 -12.89 -6.65 7.80
N ILE A 15 -11.72 -6.66 7.17
CA ILE A 15 -11.19 -5.49 6.44
C ILE A 15 -12.07 -5.20 5.21
N VAL A 16 -12.43 -6.21 4.44
CA VAL A 16 -13.32 -6.07 3.26
C VAL A 16 -14.70 -5.57 3.70
N ALA A 17 -15.27 -6.13 4.76
CA ALA A 17 -16.56 -5.68 5.30
C ALA A 17 -16.48 -4.22 5.81
N PHE A 18 -15.36 -3.85 6.42
CA PHE A 18 -15.13 -2.49 6.91
C PHE A 18 -14.96 -1.49 5.76
N VAL A 19 -14.21 -1.82 4.72
CA VAL A 19 -14.02 -0.97 3.53
C VAL A 19 -15.33 -0.84 2.76
N ALA A 20 -16.06 -1.93 2.52
CA ALA A 20 -17.34 -1.91 1.82
C ALA A 20 -18.40 -1.10 2.59
N TRP A 21 -18.45 -1.22 3.94
CA TRP A 21 -19.30 -0.40 4.78
C TRP A 21 -18.85 1.07 4.75
N LYS A 22 -17.54 1.31 4.81
CA LYS A 22 -16.96 2.64 4.93
C LYS A 22 -17.06 3.46 3.63
N PHE A 23 -16.93 2.82 2.48
CA PHE A 23 -16.89 3.49 1.18
C PHE A 23 -18.20 3.40 0.37
N PHE A 24 -18.99 2.37 0.57
CA PHE A 24 -20.20 2.11 -0.23
C PHE A 24 -21.49 2.08 0.60
N GLY A 25 -21.43 2.33 1.90
CA GLY A 25 -22.61 2.35 2.78
C GLY A 25 -23.25 0.97 2.96
N VAL A 26 -22.57 -0.11 2.58
CA VAL A 26 -23.07 -1.48 2.69
C VAL A 26 -22.97 -1.94 4.14
N ASP A 27 -24.06 -2.50 4.70
CA ASP A 27 -24.07 -3.04 6.05
C ASP A 27 -22.94 -4.07 6.24
N PRO A 28 -22.10 -3.96 7.29
CA PRO A 28 -20.99 -4.88 7.53
C PRO A 28 -21.39 -6.34 7.58
N GLN A 29 -22.58 -6.65 8.08
CA GLN A 29 -23.10 -8.03 8.08
C GLN A 29 -23.50 -8.51 6.69
N GLN A 30 -24.07 -7.64 5.85
CA GLN A 30 -24.37 -7.97 4.46
C GLN A 30 -23.07 -8.13 3.65
N ALA A 31 -22.11 -7.24 3.81
CA ALA A 31 -20.81 -7.36 3.14
C ALA A 31 -20.10 -8.66 3.54
N TYR A 32 -20.14 -9.03 4.82
CA TYR A 32 -19.58 -10.29 5.32
C TYR A 32 -20.31 -11.53 4.77
N GLN A 33 -21.65 -11.50 4.70
CA GLN A 33 -22.44 -12.61 4.15
C GLN A 33 -22.23 -12.74 2.64
N THR A 34 -22.11 -11.63 1.92
CA THR A 34 -21.82 -11.63 0.48
C THR A 34 -20.42 -12.20 0.21
N THR A 35 -19.42 -11.80 1.01
CA THR A 35 -18.07 -12.37 0.94
C THR A 35 -18.07 -13.86 1.24
N LYS A 36 -18.88 -14.31 2.20
CA LYS A 36 -19.01 -15.73 2.53
C LYS A 36 -19.72 -16.55 1.45
N GLN A 37 -20.70 -15.97 0.76
CA GLN A 37 -21.35 -16.61 -0.40
C GLN A 37 -20.43 -16.68 -1.60
N VAL A 38 -19.65 -15.63 -1.87
CA VAL A 38 -18.65 -15.62 -2.95
C VAL A 38 -17.55 -16.66 -2.67
N THR A 39 -17.07 -16.77 -1.43
CA THR A 39 -16.05 -17.77 -1.07
C THR A 39 -16.59 -19.20 -1.04
N GLN A 40 -17.89 -19.43 -0.80
CA GLN A 40 -18.50 -20.75 -0.87
C GLN A 40 -18.90 -21.17 -2.30
N GLY A 41 -19.11 -20.20 -3.20
CA GLY A 41 -19.39 -20.46 -4.62
C GLY A 41 -18.14 -20.67 -5.48
N VAL A 42 -16.95 -20.37 -4.98
CA VAL A 42 -15.65 -20.53 -5.67
C VAL A 42 -14.88 -21.72 -5.07
N SER A 43 -15.50 -22.88 -5.01
CA SER A 43 -14.79 -24.16 -4.84
C SER A 43 -14.31 -24.76 -6.18
N GLY A 44 -14.07 -23.90 -7.17
CA GLY A 44 -13.32 -24.19 -8.38
C GLY A 44 -12.21 -23.15 -8.45
N ALA A 45 -10.96 -23.61 -8.65
CA ALA A 45 -9.76 -22.82 -8.73
C ALA A 45 -10.06 -21.38 -9.19
N ALA A 46 -9.93 -20.40 -8.28
CA ALA A 46 -9.93 -19.01 -8.67
C ALA A 46 -8.71 -18.86 -9.57
N GLU A 47 -8.93 -18.90 -10.88
CA GLU A 47 -7.93 -18.59 -11.86
C GLU A 47 -7.44 -17.19 -11.53
N THR A 48 -6.17 -17.08 -11.20
CA THR A 48 -5.45 -15.85 -11.45
C THR A 48 -5.66 -15.60 -12.93
N ARG A 49 -6.60 -14.74 -13.31
CA ARG A 49 -6.72 -14.28 -14.69
C ARG A 49 -5.47 -13.47 -14.93
N GLY A 50 -4.43 -14.17 -15.37
CA GLY A 50 -3.25 -13.57 -15.91
C GLY A 50 -3.69 -12.61 -17.01
N LEU A 51 -2.98 -11.51 -17.16
CA LEU A 51 -3.15 -10.54 -18.23
C LEU A 51 -2.57 -11.18 -19.51
N GLU A 52 -3.21 -12.24 -19.98
CA GLU A 52 -2.73 -13.03 -21.13
C GLU A 52 -2.70 -12.20 -22.43
N ASN A 53 -3.56 -11.18 -22.51
CA ASN A 53 -3.59 -10.21 -23.60
C ASN A 53 -3.94 -8.84 -23.04
N PRO A 54 -2.98 -8.11 -22.45
CA PRO A 54 -3.24 -6.81 -21.88
C PRO A 54 -3.65 -5.81 -22.97
N THR A 55 -4.57 -4.92 -22.63
CA THR A 55 -4.84 -3.75 -23.48
C THR A 55 -3.60 -2.85 -23.52
N PRO A 56 -3.45 -1.95 -24.51
CA PRO A 56 -2.33 -1.00 -24.52
C PRO A 56 -2.19 -0.20 -23.22
N GLU A 57 -3.30 0.25 -22.63
CA GLU A 57 -3.34 0.97 -21.34
C GLU A 57 -2.87 0.07 -20.17
N GLN A 58 -3.24 -1.21 -20.17
CA GLN A 58 -2.76 -2.16 -19.19
C GLN A 58 -1.27 -2.46 -19.37
N GLN A 59 -0.79 -2.56 -20.62
CA GLN A 59 0.62 -2.79 -20.90
C GLN A 59 1.48 -1.62 -20.42
N GLU A 60 1.05 -0.38 -20.63
CA GLU A 60 1.70 0.82 -20.11
C GLU A 60 1.81 0.78 -18.58
N SER A 61 0.72 0.43 -17.89
CA SER A 61 0.72 0.25 -16.43
C SER A 61 1.68 -0.85 -15.97
N ILE A 62 1.75 -1.97 -16.70
CA ILE A 62 2.65 -3.09 -16.43
C ILE A 62 4.11 -2.63 -16.55
N ASP A 63 4.43 -1.94 -17.63
CA ASP A 63 5.80 -1.47 -17.93
C ASP A 63 6.24 -0.42 -16.89
N PHE A 64 5.34 0.49 -16.52
CA PHE A 64 5.60 1.49 -15.48
C PHE A 64 5.90 0.84 -14.12
N VAL A 65 5.01 -0.02 -13.63
CA VAL A 65 5.21 -0.70 -12.33
C VAL A 65 6.46 -1.56 -12.33
N GLY A 66 6.71 -2.26 -13.43
CA GLY A 66 7.93 -3.06 -13.60
C GLY A 66 9.19 -2.20 -13.49
N THR A 67 9.18 -1.02 -14.11
CA THR A 67 10.29 -0.05 -14.05
C THR A 67 10.51 0.47 -12.63
N VAL A 68 9.44 0.89 -11.94
CA VAL A 68 9.52 1.37 -10.55
C VAL A 68 10.03 0.27 -9.63
N LEU A 69 9.51 -0.96 -9.77
CA LEU A 69 9.95 -2.08 -8.94
C LEU A 69 11.45 -2.40 -9.16
N ALA A 70 11.91 -2.42 -10.40
CA ALA A 70 13.33 -2.62 -10.72
C ALA A 70 14.20 -1.52 -10.10
N ASP A 71 13.77 -0.26 -10.16
CA ASP A 71 14.45 0.85 -9.50
C ASP A 71 14.48 0.71 -7.98
N THR A 72 13.38 0.24 -7.37
CA THR A 72 13.38 -0.08 -5.93
C THR A 72 14.37 -1.19 -5.59
N GLU A 73 14.52 -2.22 -6.45
CA GLU A 73 15.48 -3.30 -6.25
C GLU A 73 16.92 -2.78 -6.26
N ASP A 74 17.28 -1.94 -7.23
CA ASP A 74 18.61 -1.33 -7.31
C ASP A 74 18.92 -0.48 -6.07
N THR A 75 17.96 0.35 -5.67
CA THR A 75 18.09 1.19 -4.47
C THR A 75 18.27 0.34 -3.22
N TRP A 76 17.39 -0.64 -2.99
CA TRP A 76 17.42 -1.41 -1.75
C TRP A 76 18.60 -2.39 -1.68
N ASN A 77 19.10 -2.90 -2.80
CA ASN A 77 20.36 -3.64 -2.84
C ASN A 77 21.51 -2.78 -2.30
N GLN A 78 21.59 -1.52 -2.73
CA GLN A 78 22.61 -0.58 -2.26
C GLN A 78 22.43 -0.21 -0.78
N VAL A 79 21.22 0.16 -0.38
CA VAL A 79 20.90 0.58 1.00
C VAL A 79 21.13 -0.55 2.00
N PHE A 80 20.69 -1.77 1.70
CA PHE A 80 20.90 -2.93 2.57
C PHE A 80 22.39 -3.23 2.76
N GLN A 81 23.18 -3.16 1.69
CA GLN A 81 24.61 -3.37 1.78
C GLN A 81 25.31 -2.26 2.57
N GLN A 82 24.97 -1.00 2.32
CA GLN A 82 25.69 0.15 2.89
C GLN A 82 25.26 0.49 4.31
N GLN A 83 23.96 0.42 4.60
CA GLN A 83 23.42 0.88 5.89
C GLN A 83 23.14 -0.26 6.87
N LEU A 84 22.77 -1.46 6.38
CA LEU A 84 22.34 -2.59 7.21
C LEU A 84 23.36 -3.73 7.22
N ASN A 85 24.38 -3.71 6.35
CA ASN A 85 25.36 -4.80 6.17
C ASN A 85 24.65 -6.15 5.95
N GLN A 86 23.59 -6.17 5.16
CA GLN A 86 22.76 -7.33 4.84
C GLN A 86 22.54 -7.43 3.33
N GLN A 87 22.12 -8.59 2.86
CA GLN A 87 21.70 -8.79 1.48
C GLN A 87 20.20 -8.53 1.37
N TYR A 88 19.81 -7.72 0.38
CA TYR A 88 18.40 -7.53 0.04
C TYR A 88 17.86 -8.70 -0.77
N VAL A 89 16.63 -9.10 -0.49
CA VAL A 89 15.88 -10.09 -1.27
C VAL A 89 14.62 -9.39 -1.77
N PRO A 90 14.47 -9.14 -3.08
CA PRO A 90 13.33 -8.38 -3.59
C PRO A 90 12.01 -9.15 -3.50
N PRO A 91 10.87 -8.47 -3.37
CA PRO A 91 9.56 -9.09 -3.46
C PRO A 91 9.24 -9.49 -4.91
N LYS A 92 8.29 -10.40 -5.09
CA LYS A 92 7.71 -10.66 -6.41
C LYS A 92 6.51 -9.76 -6.63
N LEU A 93 6.34 -9.28 -7.87
CA LEU A 93 5.17 -8.53 -8.29
C LEU A 93 4.13 -9.48 -8.89
N VAL A 94 2.88 -9.28 -8.52
CA VAL A 94 1.71 -9.90 -9.13
C VAL A 94 0.77 -8.80 -9.63
N LEU A 95 0.66 -8.69 -10.93
CA LEU A 95 -0.33 -7.81 -11.56
C LEU A 95 -1.60 -8.61 -11.82
N PHE A 96 -2.76 -8.05 -11.51
CA PHE A 96 -4.04 -8.72 -11.68
C PHE A 96 -5.12 -7.75 -12.16
N ASN A 97 -6.26 -8.29 -12.56
CA ASN A 97 -7.45 -7.52 -12.90
C ASN A 97 -8.67 -8.11 -12.19
N GLY A 98 -9.26 -7.33 -11.29
CA GLY A 98 -10.48 -7.66 -10.56
C GLY A 98 -10.24 -8.43 -9.27
N ILE A 99 -10.01 -9.74 -9.31
CA ILE A 99 -9.88 -10.60 -8.12
C ILE A 99 -8.60 -11.44 -8.21
N VAL A 100 -7.86 -11.50 -7.10
CA VAL A 100 -6.65 -12.32 -6.98
C VAL A 100 -6.62 -13.09 -5.66
N ASN A 101 -6.07 -14.32 -5.67
CA ASN A 101 -5.74 -15.07 -4.46
C ASN A 101 -4.28 -14.87 -4.09
N SER A 102 -4.05 -14.46 -2.85
CA SER A 102 -2.72 -14.32 -2.25
C SER A 102 -2.56 -15.29 -1.07
N GLY A 103 -1.34 -15.38 -0.54
CA GLY A 103 -1.08 -16.06 0.73
C GLY A 103 -1.87 -15.48 1.91
N CYS A 104 -2.29 -14.22 1.81
CA CYS A 104 -3.06 -13.51 2.83
C CYS A 104 -4.58 -13.64 2.64
N GLY A 105 -5.04 -14.34 1.60
CA GLY A 105 -6.44 -14.54 1.25
C GLY A 105 -6.81 -13.94 -0.11
N THR A 106 -8.11 -13.93 -0.41
CA THR A 106 -8.64 -13.36 -1.65
C THR A 106 -8.74 -11.84 -1.53
N ALA A 107 -8.19 -11.14 -2.51
CA ALA A 107 -8.27 -9.68 -2.63
C ALA A 107 -9.02 -9.26 -3.89
N GLN A 108 -9.66 -8.10 -3.84
CA GLN A 108 -10.39 -7.48 -4.95
C GLN A 108 -9.76 -6.13 -5.30
N ALA A 109 -9.93 -5.70 -6.56
CA ALA A 109 -9.44 -4.41 -7.06
C ALA A 109 -9.74 -3.22 -6.14
N ALA A 110 -10.94 -3.19 -5.55
CA ALA A 110 -11.37 -2.13 -4.63
C ALA A 110 -10.52 -2.00 -3.34
N MET A 111 -9.65 -2.97 -3.05
CA MET A 111 -8.74 -2.92 -1.89
C MET A 111 -7.48 -2.09 -2.16
N GLY A 112 -7.23 -1.70 -3.41
CA GLY A 112 -5.98 -1.07 -3.82
C GLY A 112 -4.78 -2.03 -3.86
N PRO A 113 -3.57 -1.53 -4.14
CA PRO A 113 -2.33 -2.26 -4.00
C PRO A 113 -2.12 -2.76 -2.58
N PHE A 114 -1.45 -3.90 -2.44
CA PHE A 114 -1.08 -4.42 -1.12
C PHE A 114 0.12 -5.36 -1.19
N TYR A 115 0.85 -5.42 -0.09
CA TYR A 115 1.87 -6.43 0.14
C TYR A 115 1.34 -7.54 1.04
N CYS A 116 1.62 -8.79 0.68
CA CYS A 116 1.29 -9.94 1.51
C CYS A 116 2.55 -10.52 2.17
N PRO A 117 2.70 -10.45 3.52
CA PRO A 117 3.90 -10.94 4.20
C PRO A 117 4.02 -12.48 4.19
N ILE A 118 2.93 -13.21 3.96
CA ILE A 118 2.93 -14.68 3.96
C ILE A 118 3.62 -15.25 2.73
N ASP A 119 3.36 -14.67 1.55
CA ASP A 119 3.97 -15.11 0.30
C ASP A 119 5.02 -14.14 -0.26
N GLN A 120 5.24 -13.02 0.45
CA GLN A 120 6.23 -11.98 0.14
C GLN A 120 6.09 -11.40 -1.27
N LYS A 121 4.83 -11.09 -1.64
CA LYS A 121 4.51 -10.53 -2.94
C LYS A 121 3.79 -9.20 -2.82
N VAL A 122 4.07 -8.31 -3.75
CA VAL A 122 3.32 -7.08 -3.99
C VAL A 122 2.23 -7.38 -5.02
N TYR A 123 1.00 -7.00 -4.73
CA TYR A 123 -0.17 -7.20 -5.57
C TYR A 123 -0.74 -5.86 -6.02
N ILE A 124 -0.90 -5.67 -7.33
CA ILE A 124 -1.43 -4.42 -7.89
C ILE A 124 -2.47 -4.76 -8.96
N ASP A 125 -3.68 -4.23 -8.80
CA ASP A 125 -4.70 -4.29 -9.85
C ASP A 125 -4.39 -3.27 -10.96
N THR A 126 -4.44 -3.70 -12.21
CA THR A 126 -4.15 -2.83 -13.36
C THR A 126 -5.15 -1.70 -13.54
N ALA A 127 -6.36 -1.80 -12.98
CA ALA A 127 -7.33 -0.72 -12.97
C ALA A 127 -7.02 0.38 -11.93
N PHE A 128 -6.21 0.06 -10.92
CA PHE A 128 -5.90 0.97 -9.81
C PHE A 128 -5.33 2.31 -10.29
N PHE A 129 -4.50 2.30 -11.32
CA PHE A 129 -3.88 3.51 -11.88
C PHE A 129 -4.91 4.50 -12.40
N LYS A 130 -5.90 3.99 -13.13
CA LYS A 130 -7.00 4.80 -13.63
C LYS A 130 -7.87 5.35 -12.48
N ASP A 131 -8.12 4.51 -11.50
CA ASP A 131 -8.94 4.87 -10.34
C ASP A 131 -8.26 5.94 -9.47
N MET A 132 -6.96 5.90 -9.27
CA MET A 132 -6.22 6.97 -8.61
C MET A 132 -6.40 8.31 -9.29
N ARG A 133 -6.25 8.37 -10.60
CA ARG A 133 -6.41 9.60 -11.38
C ARG A 133 -7.86 10.10 -11.35
N THR A 134 -8.82 9.22 -11.60
CA THR A 134 -10.23 9.61 -11.81
C THR A 134 -11.02 9.78 -10.51
N GLN A 135 -10.81 8.92 -9.52
CA GLN A 135 -11.60 8.91 -8.29
C GLN A 135 -10.93 9.67 -7.14
N MET A 136 -9.61 9.61 -7.03
CA MET A 136 -8.87 10.30 -5.97
C MET A 136 -8.40 11.69 -6.41
N GLY A 137 -8.47 12.01 -7.70
CA GLY A 137 -8.01 13.29 -8.23
C GLY A 137 -6.51 13.52 -8.00
N ILE A 138 -5.73 12.44 -8.01
CA ILE A 138 -4.27 12.49 -7.92
C ILE A 138 -3.76 12.65 -9.34
N THR A 139 -3.59 13.90 -9.77
CA THR A 139 -3.29 14.25 -11.16
C THR A 139 -1.99 15.03 -11.32
N GLY A 140 -1.19 15.13 -10.24
CA GLY A 140 0.00 15.97 -10.23
C GLY A 140 -0.28 17.47 -10.21
N GLU A 141 0.78 18.29 -10.22
CA GLU A 141 0.64 19.73 -10.38
C GLU A 141 0.12 20.05 -11.80
N GLN A 142 -1.07 20.61 -11.86
CA GLN A 142 -1.68 21.03 -13.12
C GLN A 142 -1.11 22.38 -13.60
N ASN A 143 0.16 22.42 -13.95
CA ASN A 143 0.64 23.56 -14.70
C ASN A 143 0.42 23.33 -16.21
N ALA A 144 0.28 24.44 -16.98
CA ALA A 144 -0.05 24.38 -18.41
C ALA A 144 0.99 23.60 -19.26
N THR A 145 2.19 23.37 -18.75
CA THR A 145 3.27 22.65 -19.42
C THR A 145 3.12 21.13 -19.23
N GLU A 146 2.63 20.68 -18.07
CA GLU A 146 2.37 19.26 -17.76
C GLU A 146 1.08 18.78 -18.41
N LEU A 147 0.04 19.64 -18.48
CA LEU A 147 -1.18 19.34 -19.25
C LEU A 147 -0.89 19.07 -20.74
N SER A 148 0.21 19.58 -21.28
CA SER A 148 0.62 19.31 -22.68
C SER A 148 1.38 18.00 -22.86
N ARG A 149 1.90 17.39 -21.78
CA ARG A 149 2.56 16.06 -21.74
C ARG A 149 1.61 14.92 -21.39
N ASN A 150 0.38 15.19 -21.15
CA ASN A 150 -0.90 14.46 -21.03
C ASN A 150 -0.94 13.07 -20.36
N ASP A 151 0.18 12.44 -20.05
CA ASP A 151 0.28 11.04 -19.61
C ASP A 151 1.12 10.83 -18.35
N GLN A 152 1.92 11.81 -17.93
CA GLN A 152 2.87 11.65 -16.82
C GLN A 152 2.38 12.26 -15.49
N ALA A 153 1.30 13.04 -15.52
CA ALA A 153 0.73 13.61 -14.31
C ALA A 153 0.17 12.50 -13.40
N GLY A 154 0.72 12.38 -12.22
CA GLY A 154 0.35 11.35 -11.23
C GLY A 154 1.22 10.09 -11.25
N ASP A 155 2.21 9.99 -12.14
CA ASP A 155 3.08 8.80 -12.22
C ASP A 155 3.93 8.64 -10.96
N PHE A 156 4.39 9.75 -10.38
CA PHE A 156 5.15 9.66 -9.14
C PHE A 156 4.30 9.31 -7.92
N ALA A 157 3.02 9.67 -7.92
CA ALA A 157 2.07 9.20 -6.92
C ALA A 157 1.94 7.66 -6.96
N LEU A 158 1.94 7.08 -8.17
CA LEU A 158 1.92 5.63 -8.37
C LEU A 158 3.25 5.00 -7.94
N ALA A 159 4.37 5.62 -8.28
CA ALA A 159 5.70 5.16 -7.86
C ALA A 159 5.83 5.17 -6.32
N TYR A 160 5.30 6.20 -5.65
CA TYR A 160 5.21 6.25 -4.20
C TYR A 160 4.42 5.07 -3.63
N VAL A 161 3.27 4.73 -4.20
CA VAL A 161 2.46 3.58 -3.72
C VAL A 161 3.23 2.28 -3.88
N VAL A 162 3.88 2.04 -5.03
CA VAL A 162 4.73 0.85 -5.21
C VAL A 162 5.87 0.81 -4.19
N ALA A 163 6.55 1.93 -3.96
CA ALA A 163 7.63 2.03 -2.99
C ALA A 163 7.14 1.82 -1.54
N HIS A 164 5.91 2.25 -1.22
CA HIS A 164 5.27 2.01 0.07
C HIS A 164 5.03 0.50 0.30
N GLU A 165 4.50 -0.22 -0.70
CA GLU A 165 4.32 -1.67 -0.61
C GLU A 165 5.66 -2.42 -0.48
N VAL A 166 6.71 -1.93 -1.16
CA VAL A 166 8.08 -2.42 -0.96
C VAL A 166 8.57 -2.11 0.46
N GLY A 167 8.16 -0.98 1.06
CA GLY A 167 8.40 -0.65 2.47
C GLY A 167 7.86 -1.73 3.41
N HIS A 168 6.65 -2.24 3.17
CA HIS A 168 6.10 -3.38 3.93
C HIS A 168 6.89 -4.67 3.73
N HIS A 169 7.43 -4.89 2.53
CA HIS A 169 8.33 -6.01 2.30
C HIS A 169 9.61 -5.89 3.12
N ILE A 170 10.21 -4.71 3.17
CA ILE A 170 11.41 -4.45 3.99
C ILE A 170 11.13 -4.70 5.47
N GLN A 171 10.00 -4.24 5.97
CA GLN A 171 9.55 -4.54 7.35
C GLN A 171 9.45 -6.05 7.60
N THR A 172 9.02 -6.81 6.61
CA THR A 172 8.90 -8.28 6.72
C THR A 172 10.27 -8.94 6.79
N ILE A 173 11.19 -8.61 5.88
CA ILE A 173 12.52 -9.21 5.86
C ILE A 173 13.40 -8.77 7.03
N LEU A 174 13.13 -7.59 7.62
CA LEU A 174 13.78 -7.12 8.85
C LEU A 174 13.11 -7.67 10.13
N GLY A 175 12.04 -8.47 10.02
CA GLY A 175 11.34 -9.08 11.15
C GLY A 175 10.40 -8.12 11.90
N ILE A 176 10.25 -6.88 11.45
CA ILE A 176 9.39 -5.86 12.10
C ILE A 176 7.93 -6.29 12.01
N SER A 177 7.45 -6.73 10.84
CA SER A 177 6.06 -7.15 10.65
C SER A 177 5.63 -8.27 11.61
N SER A 178 6.50 -9.23 11.88
CA SER A 178 6.23 -10.33 12.83
C SER A 178 6.15 -9.84 14.27
N GLN A 179 6.99 -8.90 14.68
CA GLN A 179 6.98 -8.29 16.01
C GLN A 179 5.70 -7.46 16.22
N VAL A 180 5.32 -6.65 15.22
CA VAL A 180 4.07 -5.88 15.25
C VAL A 180 2.85 -6.80 15.34
N GLN A 181 2.83 -7.88 14.56
CA GLN A 181 1.75 -8.87 14.60
C GLN A 181 1.60 -9.52 15.99
N GLN A 182 2.70 -9.87 16.63
CA GLN A 182 2.69 -10.43 18.00
C GLN A 182 2.22 -9.40 19.02
N ALA A 183 2.69 -8.16 18.95
CA ALA A 183 2.26 -7.09 19.84
C ALA A 183 0.76 -6.80 19.71
N ARG A 184 0.24 -6.76 18.49
CA ARG A 184 -1.19 -6.52 18.20
C ARG A 184 -2.10 -7.62 18.75
N GLN A 185 -1.64 -8.88 18.83
CA GLN A 185 -2.43 -9.99 19.41
C GLN A 185 -2.67 -9.83 20.90
N GLN A 186 -1.85 -9.05 21.61
CA GLN A 186 -1.93 -8.82 23.05
C GLN A 186 -2.45 -7.43 23.42
N ALA A 187 -2.66 -6.57 22.43
CA ALA A 187 -3.06 -5.18 22.59
C ALA A 187 -4.58 -5.02 22.58
N SER A 188 -5.07 -3.95 23.20
CA SER A 188 -6.43 -3.47 22.98
C SER A 188 -6.64 -3.04 21.53
N GLU A 189 -7.88 -2.82 21.12
CA GLU A 189 -8.21 -2.36 19.75
C GLU A 189 -7.49 -1.04 19.43
N VAL A 190 -7.53 -0.06 20.34
CA VAL A 190 -6.87 1.24 20.15
C VAL A 190 -5.36 1.09 20.03
N GLU A 191 -4.72 0.31 20.90
CA GLU A 191 -3.28 0.04 20.84
C GLU A 191 -2.90 -0.73 19.57
N SER A 192 -3.72 -1.70 19.15
CA SER A 192 -3.53 -2.42 17.89
C SER A 192 -3.61 -1.49 16.68
N ASN A 193 -4.54 -0.53 16.69
CA ASN A 193 -4.65 0.50 15.65
C ASN A 193 -3.41 1.41 15.64
N GLN A 194 -2.93 1.84 16.79
CA GLN A 194 -1.70 2.64 16.91
C GLN A 194 -0.48 1.91 16.39
N LEU A 195 -0.34 0.60 16.66
CA LEU A 195 0.74 -0.22 16.11
C LEU A 195 0.65 -0.32 14.58
N SER A 196 -0.58 -0.42 14.03
CA SER A 196 -0.78 -0.38 12.58
C SER A 196 -0.34 0.96 12.01
N VAL A 197 -0.77 2.08 12.62
CA VAL A 197 -0.33 3.43 12.18
C VAL A 197 1.18 3.54 12.15
N ARG A 198 1.89 3.09 13.19
CA ARG A 198 3.35 3.11 13.22
C ARG A 198 3.98 2.30 12.10
N GLN A 199 3.42 1.15 11.77
CA GLN A 199 3.89 0.31 10.67
C GLN A 199 3.69 1.00 9.31
N GLU A 200 2.53 1.62 9.09
CA GLU A 200 2.24 2.37 7.86
C GLU A 200 3.17 3.58 7.69
N LEU A 201 3.35 4.37 8.75
CA LEU A 201 4.22 5.54 8.71
C LEU A 201 5.69 5.16 8.48
N GLN A 202 6.12 4.00 8.96
CA GLN A 202 7.45 3.48 8.65
C GLN A 202 7.56 3.10 7.17
N ALA A 203 6.53 2.49 6.57
CA ALA A 203 6.49 2.20 5.14
C ALA A 203 6.55 3.49 4.31
N ASP A 204 5.85 4.55 4.71
CA ASP A 204 5.95 5.88 4.09
C ASP A 204 7.38 6.45 4.17
N CYS A 205 8.03 6.33 5.34
CA CYS A 205 9.41 6.78 5.50
C CYS A 205 10.37 5.98 4.60
N LEU A 206 10.22 4.66 4.51
CA LEU A 206 11.02 3.81 3.63
C LEU A 206 10.80 4.15 2.15
N ALA A 207 9.57 4.49 1.74
CA ALA A 207 9.30 5.03 0.42
C ALA A 207 10.03 6.35 0.18
N GLY A 208 10.12 7.22 1.21
CA GLY A 208 10.92 8.44 1.17
C GLY A 208 12.43 8.16 1.05
N VAL A 209 12.94 7.15 1.73
CA VAL A 209 14.35 6.72 1.58
C VAL A 209 14.63 6.26 0.14
N TRP A 210 13.75 5.48 -0.45
CA TRP A 210 13.84 5.12 -1.86
C TRP A 210 13.89 6.36 -2.76
N ALA A 211 12.97 7.31 -2.57
CA ALA A 211 12.89 8.53 -3.37
C ALA A 211 14.18 9.36 -3.27
N TYR A 212 14.79 9.48 -2.07
CA TYR A 212 16.09 10.13 -1.88
C TYR A 212 17.18 9.51 -2.76
N HIS A 213 17.35 8.19 -2.69
CA HIS A 213 18.39 7.50 -3.45
C HIS A 213 18.11 7.46 -4.96
N ASN A 214 16.82 7.44 -5.35
CA ASN A 214 16.45 7.57 -6.76
C ASN A 214 16.87 8.95 -7.31
N LEU A 215 16.58 10.04 -6.60
CA LEU A 215 17.01 11.40 -6.96
C LEU A 215 18.54 11.50 -7.13
N GLU A 216 19.29 10.93 -6.19
CA GLU A 216 20.76 10.95 -6.21
C GLU A 216 21.34 10.12 -7.39
N ARG A 217 20.72 8.98 -7.71
CA ARG A 217 21.25 8.02 -8.66
C ARG A 217 20.85 8.28 -10.10
N THR A 218 19.58 8.56 -10.34
CA THR A 218 19.01 8.58 -11.69
C THR A 218 18.64 9.96 -12.18
N GLN A 219 18.41 10.92 -11.26
CA GLN A 219 17.77 12.19 -11.57
C GLN A 219 16.45 12.01 -12.35
N PHE A 220 15.80 10.84 -12.16
CA PHE A 220 14.57 10.47 -12.82
C PHE A 220 13.38 11.30 -12.32
N LEU A 221 13.45 11.74 -11.05
CA LEU A 221 12.42 12.57 -10.45
C LEU A 221 12.52 14.00 -10.97
N GLU A 222 11.43 14.49 -11.50
CA GLU A 222 11.29 15.85 -11.97
C GLU A 222 10.82 16.82 -10.86
N GLN A 223 10.90 18.11 -11.13
CA GLN A 223 10.32 19.10 -10.22
C GLN A 223 8.79 18.97 -10.21
N GLY A 224 8.22 18.67 -9.06
CA GLY A 224 6.78 18.39 -8.90
C GLY A 224 6.49 16.98 -8.40
N ASP A 225 7.28 15.99 -8.79
CA ASP A 225 7.08 14.56 -8.43
C ASP A 225 7.00 14.34 -6.91
N VAL A 226 7.88 15.00 -6.17
CA VAL A 226 7.85 14.96 -4.70
C VAL A 226 6.53 15.51 -4.16
N GLN A 227 6.00 16.57 -4.78
CA GLN A 227 4.72 17.15 -4.39
C GLN A 227 3.56 16.20 -4.72
N GLU A 228 3.64 15.45 -5.81
CA GLU A 228 2.66 14.41 -6.16
C GLU A 228 2.63 13.28 -5.13
N ALA A 229 3.80 12.79 -4.71
CA ALA A 229 3.88 11.79 -3.65
C ALA A 229 3.28 12.30 -2.34
N MET A 230 3.56 13.56 -1.98
CA MET A 230 2.99 14.18 -0.78
C MET A 230 1.47 14.35 -0.89
N ASP A 231 0.96 14.71 -2.05
CA ASP A 231 -0.48 14.83 -2.29
C ASP A 231 -1.16 13.46 -2.24
N ALA A 232 -0.52 12.42 -2.78
CA ALA A 232 -1.00 11.05 -2.65
C ALA A 232 -1.03 10.61 -1.18
N ALA A 233 0.08 10.77 -0.45
CA ALA A 233 0.16 10.47 0.98
C ALA A 233 -0.91 11.21 1.79
N HIS A 234 -1.16 12.49 1.46
CA HIS A 234 -2.22 13.29 2.09
C HIS A 234 -3.62 12.73 1.81
N LYS A 235 -3.93 12.40 0.56
CA LYS A 235 -5.26 11.95 0.13
C LYS A 235 -5.62 10.53 0.61
N ILE A 236 -4.64 9.73 0.96
CA ILE A 236 -4.84 8.38 1.53
C ILE A 236 -4.71 8.35 3.06
N GLY A 237 -4.52 9.50 3.73
CA GLY A 237 -4.57 9.59 5.19
C GLY A 237 -5.98 9.32 5.74
N ASP A 238 -6.05 8.68 6.91
CA ASP A 238 -7.32 8.28 7.54
C ASP A 238 -8.24 9.48 7.83
N ASP A 239 -7.68 10.62 8.22
CA ASP A 239 -8.44 11.86 8.49
C ASP A 239 -9.10 12.40 7.23
N TYR A 240 -8.38 12.44 6.10
CA TYR A 240 -8.90 12.87 4.82
C TYR A 240 -10.01 11.93 4.33
N LEU A 241 -9.73 10.60 4.36
CA LEU A 241 -10.69 9.59 3.92
C LEU A 241 -11.95 9.56 4.79
N GLN A 242 -11.81 9.66 6.13
CA GLN A 242 -12.95 9.69 7.04
C GLN A 242 -13.78 10.96 6.88
N LYS A 243 -13.14 12.13 6.75
CA LYS A 243 -13.83 13.39 6.52
C LYS A 243 -14.63 13.37 5.22
N ARG A 244 -14.04 12.84 4.15
CA ARG A 244 -14.70 12.70 2.85
C ARG A 244 -15.87 11.71 2.90
N ALA A 245 -15.71 10.58 3.59
CA ALA A 245 -16.73 9.52 3.62
C ALA A 245 -17.86 9.78 4.63
N ARG A 246 -17.57 10.43 5.76
CA ARG A 246 -18.50 10.54 6.91
C ARG A 246 -18.67 11.96 7.46
N GLY A 247 -17.89 12.92 6.99
CA GLY A 247 -17.89 14.28 7.54
C GLY A 247 -17.27 14.42 8.93
N GLN A 248 -16.83 13.33 9.55
CA GLN A 248 -16.26 13.29 10.91
C GLN A 248 -14.95 12.49 10.91
N VAL A 249 -14.04 12.88 11.82
CA VAL A 249 -12.72 12.24 12.00
C VAL A 249 -12.70 11.61 13.39
N VAL A 250 -12.29 10.34 13.47
CA VAL A 250 -12.19 9.55 14.71
C VAL A 250 -10.76 9.00 14.83
N PRO A 251 -9.83 9.71 15.49
CA PRO A 251 -8.41 9.35 15.55
C PRO A 251 -8.13 7.94 16.08
N ASP A 252 -8.86 7.49 17.11
CA ASP A 252 -8.67 6.16 17.70
C ASP A 252 -8.98 5.00 16.75
N SER A 253 -9.66 5.28 15.63
CA SER A 253 -9.96 4.31 14.58
C SER A 253 -8.98 4.37 13.40
N PHE A 254 -7.92 5.16 13.48
CA PHE A 254 -6.90 5.23 12.43
C PHE A 254 -6.10 3.93 12.37
N THR A 255 -5.87 3.46 11.17
CA THR A 255 -5.04 2.28 10.89
C THR A 255 -3.88 2.58 9.96
N HIS A 256 -3.93 3.72 9.23
CA HIS A 256 -2.90 4.17 8.30
C HIS A 256 -2.23 5.48 8.74
N GLY A 257 -2.81 6.17 9.71
CA GLY A 257 -2.33 7.47 10.18
C GLY A 257 -3.01 8.65 9.48
N SER A 258 -2.81 9.83 10.05
CA SER A 258 -3.33 11.07 9.46
C SER A 258 -2.51 11.49 8.24
N SER A 259 -3.13 12.28 7.37
CA SER A 259 -2.47 12.90 6.21
C SER A 259 -1.16 13.61 6.60
N ALA A 260 -1.18 14.37 7.71
CA ALA A 260 0.00 15.09 8.19
C ALA A 260 1.13 14.15 8.61
N GLN A 261 0.82 13.06 9.31
CA GLN A 261 1.79 12.06 9.75
C GLN A 261 2.41 11.36 8.54
N ARG A 262 1.61 10.92 7.57
CA ARG A 262 2.08 10.24 6.36
C ARG A 262 3.05 11.13 5.57
N VAL A 263 2.68 12.38 5.29
CA VAL A 263 3.53 13.36 4.62
C VAL A 263 4.82 13.62 5.42
N GLN A 264 4.72 13.76 6.74
CA GLN A 264 5.89 13.99 7.60
C GLN A 264 6.89 12.83 7.51
N TRP A 265 6.43 11.59 7.60
CA TRP A 265 7.31 10.43 7.61
C TRP A 265 7.92 10.14 6.23
N PHE A 266 7.16 10.31 5.14
CA PHE A 266 7.73 10.30 3.80
C PHE A 266 8.86 11.34 3.65
N ASN A 267 8.63 12.58 4.09
CA ASN A 267 9.64 13.63 4.08
C ASN A 267 10.85 13.32 4.96
N THR A 268 10.67 12.60 6.07
CA THR A 268 11.79 12.18 6.93
C THR A 268 12.73 11.24 6.16
N GLY A 269 12.18 10.28 5.46
CA GLY A 269 12.94 9.39 4.57
C GLY A 269 13.60 10.13 3.42
N LEU A 270 12.82 10.97 2.72
CA LEU A 270 13.27 11.75 1.56
C LEU A 270 14.42 12.72 1.88
N LYS A 271 14.44 13.33 3.06
CA LYS A 271 15.49 14.27 3.46
C LYS A 271 16.75 13.57 3.94
N SER A 272 16.63 12.39 4.48
CA SER A 272 17.76 11.72 5.15
C SER A 272 18.39 10.62 4.31
N GLY A 273 17.62 9.92 3.49
CA GLY A 273 18.07 8.70 2.81
C GLY A 273 18.50 7.58 3.76
N GLN A 274 18.18 7.68 5.07
CA GLN A 274 18.68 6.78 6.10
C GLN A 274 17.57 5.94 6.71
N VAL A 275 17.69 4.62 6.64
CA VAL A 275 16.73 3.67 7.24
C VAL A 275 16.60 3.88 8.75
N ALA A 276 17.69 4.20 9.44
CA ALA A 276 17.69 4.44 10.87
C ALA A 276 16.78 5.59 11.32
N ASN A 277 16.47 6.53 10.43
CA ASN A 277 15.57 7.66 10.71
C ASN A 277 14.08 7.27 10.59
N CYS A 278 13.77 6.07 10.08
CA CYS A 278 12.42 5.54 9.95
C CYS A 278 11.94 4.76 11.19
N ASP A 279 12.47 5.06 12.37
CA ASP A 279 12.05 4.41 13.62
C ASP A 279 10.76 5.04 14.17
N THR A 280 9.63 4.63 13.64
CA THR A 280 8.30 5.08 14.08
C THR A 280 7.85 4.44 15.39
N PHE A 281 8.52 3.39 15.87
CA PHE A 281 8.12 2.65 17.06
C PHE A 281 8.67 3.26 18.35
N ASN A 282 9.82 3.91 18.30
CA ASN A 282 10.48 4.55 19.44
C ASN A 282 10.39 6.08 19.42
N GLN A 283 9.82 6.67 18.38
CA GLN A 283 9.62 8.12 18.26
C GLN A 283 8.15 8.50 18.44
N ASN A 284 7.92 9.79 18.76
CA ASN A 284 6.57 10.33 18.74
C ASN A 284 6.08 10.46 17.29
N ILE A 285 4.87 9.99 17.04
CA ILE A 285 4.24 10.01 15.71
C ILE A 285 3.05 10.97 15.67
#